data_b0260b6a72d381a063d45a48ec9739fd
#
_entry.id   b0260b6a72d381a063d45a48ec9739fd
#
_cell.length_a   1.000
_cell.length_b   1.000
_cell.length_c   1.000
_cell.angle_alpha   90.00
_cell.angle_beta   90.00
_cell.angle_gamma   90.00
#
_symmetry.space_group_name_H-M   'P 1'
#
loop_
_entity.id
_entity.type
_entity.pdbx_description
1 polymer ?
#
loop_
_entity_poly.entity_id
_entity_poly.type
_entity_poly.pdbx_seq_one_letter_code
_entity_poly.pdbx_strand_id
1 'polypeptide(L)'
;LYRDANQGGGYLVLRLSNLVNPGELVMDQVYLDQMRNFLTVIHDEFASLYDVVGAEGFGMDIEYKVTAEDQLAIKQARPWVSFWADINGDYDLGVEAIVEPISSADLGTDEIVTVSIVNDGLYDMSDFYLELLVNDQSIETLNISDTIQPFEALDYSFTIPQDFSNVGDYNITVNVIHQDDEYENNNSLSLILSKTLELDGAISIEEVNVVCNDVIEINAIITNHGDTTLTEVEIEKTINGTSIGSESKSVNIPYTGQEMVTLSVDQNIQEFNQITLNI
;
A
#
# COMPACT_ATOMS: atom_id res chain seq x y z
N LEU A 1 -8.62 8.40 -31.19
CA LEU A 1 -7.17 8.56 -31.20
C LEU A 1 -6.82 9.89 -31.86
N TYR A 2 -6.12 10.73 -31.13
CA TYR A 2 -5.65 12.01 -31.58
C TYR A 2 -4.24 11.84 -32.16
N ARG A 3 -3.94 12.44 -33.31
CA ARG A 3 -2.57 12.55 -33.84
C ARG A 3 -1.97 13.88 -33.41
N ASP A 4 -0.70 13.84 -33.04
CA ASP A 4 0.11 15.01 -32.72
C ASP A 4 -0.05 16.11 -33.80
N ALA A 5 -0.19 17.36 -33.36
CA ALA A 5 -0.30 18.53 -34.20
C ALA A 5 0.89 18.68 -35.17
N ASN A 6 2.09 18.21 -34.77
CA ASN A 6 3.30 18.20 -35.63
C ASN A 6 3.23 17.17 -36.77
N GLN A 7 2.29 16.24 -36.75
CA GLN A 7 2.03 15.25 -37.81
C GLN A 7 0.78 15.55 -38.63
N GLY A 8 0.36 16.82 -38.69
CA GLY A 8 -0.72 17.28 -39.53
C GLY A 8 -2.09 17.30 -38.93
N GLY A 9 -2.19 17.08 -37.60
CA GLY A 9 -3.42 17.18 -36.80
C GLY A 9 -4.63 16.51 -37.46
N GLY A 10 -5.32 15.68 -36.70
CA GLY A 10 -6.53 15.04 -37.18
C GLY A 10 -7.03 14.02 -36.19
N TYR A 11 -8.26 13.60 -36.35
CA TYR A 11 -8.82 12.51 -35.56
C TYR A 11 -9.10 11.31 -36.44
N LEU A 12 -8.89 10.11 -35.88
CA LEU A 12 -9.31 8.87 -36.51
C LEU A 12 -10.54 8.37 -35.78
N VAL A 13 -11.66 8.21 -36.47
CA VAL A 13 -12.86 7.59 -35.92
C VAL A 13 -12.63 6.07 -35.90
N LEU A 14 -12.41 5.52 -34.71
CA LEU A 14 -12.21 4.09 -34.51
C LEU A 14 -13.52 3.33 -34.42
N ARG A 15 -14.57 3.97 -33.89
CA ARG A 15 -15.90 3.38 -33.75
C ARG A 15 -16.94 4.49 -33.77
N LEU A 16 -18.03 4.26 -34.50
CA LEU A 16 -19.19 5.14 -34.47
C LEU A 16 -20.05 4.82 -33.23
N SER A 17 -20.62 5.86 -32.63
CA SER A 17 -21.62 5.71 -31.57
C SER A 17 -22.94 5.21 -32.17
N ASN A 18 -23.65 4.35 -31.45
CA ASN A 18 -25.01 3.95 -31.78
C ASN A 18 -26.07 4.95 -31.27
N LEU A 19 -25.65 6.05 -30.66
CA LEU A 19 -26.51 7.13 -30.16
C LEU A 19 -26.73 8.26 -31.18
N VAL A 20 -26.05 8.22 -32.31
CA VAL A 20 -26.17 9.17 -33.42
C VAL A 20 -26.36 8.42 -34.74
N ASN A 21 -26.89 9.11 -35.77
CA ASN A 21 -27.06 8.52 -37.09
C ASN A 21 -25.71 8.17 -37.74
N PRO A 22 -25.69 7.19 -38.64
CA PRO A 22 -24.47 6.88 -39.39
C PRO A 22 -23.90 8.10 -40.11
N GLY A 23 -22.64 8.44 -39.84
CA GLY A 23 -21.95 9.60 -40.40
C GLY A 23 -22.02 10.88 -39.56
N GLU A 24 -22.80 10.89 -38.49
CA GLU A 24 -22.83 11.98 -37.51
C GLU A 24 -21.82 11.73 -36.38
N LEU A 25 -21.31 12.82 -35.82
CA LEU A 25 -20.43 12.80 -34.65
C LEU A 25 -21.24 13.14 -33.40
N VAL A 26 -20.91 12.54 -32.26
CA VAL A 26 -21.48 12.89 -30.97
C VAL A 26 -21.12 14.31 -30.55
N MET A 27 -19.97 14.80 -31.04
CA MET A 27 -19.51 16.18 -30.83
C MET A 27 -19.31 16.86 -32.17
N ASP A 28 -19.81 18.08 -32.29
CA ASP A 28 -19.59 18.93 -33.44
C ASP A 28 -18.13 19.42 -33.52
N GLN A 29 -17.69 19.80 -34.71
CA GLN A 29 -16.33 20.30 -34.97
C GLN A 29 -15.98 21.51 -34.06
N VAL A 30 -16.95 22.35 -33.75
CA VAL A 30 -16.78 23.53 -32.88
C VAL A 30 -16.32 23.09 -31.48
N TYR A 31 -16.93 22.05 -30.90
CA TYR A 31 -16.53 21.53 -29.59
C TYR A 31 -15.17 20.80 -29.66
N LEU A 32 -14.87 20.11 -30.75
CA LEU A 32 -13.58 19.48 -30.94
C LEU A 32 -12.45 20.52 -31.02
N ASP A 33 -12.68 21.66 -31.66
CA ASP A 33 -11.71 22.77 -31.74
C ASP A 33 -11.56 23.47 -30.35
N GLN A 34 -12.64 23.67 -29.62
CA GLN A 34 -12.58 24.18 -28.24
C GLN A 34 -11.82 23.19 -27.32
N MET A 35 -12.11 21.90 -27.44
CA MET A 35 -11.42 20.85 -26.69
C MET A 35 -9.91 20.89 -26.94
N ARG A 36 -9.49 20.99 -28.18
CA ARG A 36 -8.07 21.07 -28.54
C ARG A 36 -7.39 22.23 -27.84
N ASN A 37 -8.01 23.40 -27.81
CA ASN A 37 -7.48 24.57 -27.13
C ASN A 37 -7.36 24.36 -25.62
N PHE A 38 -8.38 23.78 -24.99
CA PHE A 38 -8.37 23.47 -23.56
C PHE A 38 -7.30 22.42 -23.23
N LEU A 39 -7.16 21.37 -24.05
CA LEU A 39 -6.16 20.33 -23.84
C LEU A 39 -4.74 20.89 -23.91
N THR A 40 -4.47 21.78 -24.87
CA THR A 40 -3.14 22.44 -24.99
C THR A 40 -2.83 23.24 -23.73
N VAL A 41 -3.73 24.12 -23.31
CA VAL A 41 -3.50 24.97 -22.13
C VAL A 41 -3.33 24.11 -20.86
N ILE A 42 -4.19 23.13 -20.66
CA ILE A 42 -4.12 22.24 -19.49
C ILE A 42 -2.82 21.44 -19.49
N HIS A 43 -2.47 20.84 -20.63
CA HIS A 43 -1.23 20.08 -20.78
C HIS A 43 -0.01 20.95 -20.43
N ASP A 44 0.11 22.14 -21.02
CA ASP A 44 1.28 23.01 -20.87
C ASP A 44 1.42 23.50 -19.39
N GLU A 45 0.31 23.87 -18.76
CA GLU A 45 0.29 24.28 -17.34
C GLU A 45 0.69 23.14 -16.41
N PHE A 46 0.14 21.94 -16.62
CA PHE A 46 0.49 20.79 -15.80
C PHE A 46 1.90 20.29 -16.07
N ALA A 47 2.35 20.29 -17.34
CA ALA A 47 3.72 19.94 -17.67
C ALA A 47 4.73 20.87 -16.98
N SER A 48 4.42 22.17 -16.89
CA SER A 48 5.23 23.14 -16.15
C SER A 48 5.19 22.89 -14.65
N LEU A 49 4.00 22.58 -14.08
CA LEU A 49 3.81 22.32 -12.65
C LEU A 49 4.59 21.09 -12.16
N TYR A 50 4.67 20.06 -13.01
CA TYR A 50 5.35 18.79 -12.70
C TYR A 50 6.81 18.72 -13.19
N ASP A 51 7.33 19.82 -13.78
CA ASP A 51 8.70 19.90 -14.35
C ASP A 51 8.99 18.86 -15.44
N VAL A 52 7.97 18.56 -16.27
CA VAL A 52 8.03 17.57 -17.36
C VAL A 52 7.77 18.18 -18.73
N VAL A 53 8.13 19.46 -18.89
CA VAL A 53 7.96 20.18 -20.19
C VAL A 53 8.77 19.49 -21.28
N GLY A 54 8.06 19.02 -22.32
CA GLY A 54 8.67 18.34 -23.46
C GLY A 54 8.86 16.83 -23.30
N ALA A 55 8.42 16.25 -22.18
CA ALA A 55 8.41 14.80 -22.00
C ALA A 55 7.38 14.15 -22.94
N GLU A 56 7.82 13.20 -23.77
CA GLU A 56 6.97 12.55 -24.79
C GLU A 56 5.84 11.71 -24.19
N GLY A 57 5.99 11.22 -22.97
CA GLY A 57 5.00 10.39 -22.28
C GLY A 57 3.99 11.13 -21.40
N PHE A 58 4.17 12.45 -21.19
CA PHE A 58 3.27 13.20 -20.33
C PHE A 58 1.89 13.39 -20.98
N GLY A 59 0.85 12.90 -20.34
CA GLY A 59 -0.54 13.01 -20.80
C GLY A 59 -1.47 13.50 -19.69
N MET A 60 -2.70 13.85 -20.08
CA MET A 60 -3.74 14.31 -19.17
C MET A 60 -5.01 13.49 -19.36
N ASP A 61 -5.62 13.04 -18.27
CA ASP A 61 -6.98 12.50 -18.23
C ASP A 61 -7.95 13.67 -17.99
N ILE A 62 -8.91 13.84 -18.90
CA ILE A 62 -9.81 15.00 -18.91
C ILE A 62 -11.26 14.53 -18.93
N GLU A 63 -12.02 14.93 -17.92
CA GLU A 63 -13.47 14.84 -17.95
C GLU A 63 -14.08 16.15 -18.40
N TYR A 64 -15.04 16.07 -19.34
CA TYR A 64 -15.71 17.23 -19.88
C TYR A 64 -17.22 17.01 -20.03
N LYS A 65 -17.97 18.09 -20.24
CA LYS A 65 -19.37 18.08 -20.63
C LYS A 65 -19.70 19.25 -21.53
N VAL A 66 -20.74 19.12 -22.34
CA VAL A 66 -21.42 20.25 -22.96
C VAL A 66 -22.54 20.69 -22.02
N THR A 67 -22.59 21.97 -21.67
CA THR A 67 -23.59 22.53 -20.77
C THR A 67 -24.93 22.76 -21.49
N ALA A 68 -25.98 23.08 -20.73
CA ALA A 68 -27.31 23.42 -21.30
C ALA A 68 -27.26 24.73 -22.11
N GLU A 69 -26.28 25.58 -21.91
CA GLU A 69 -26.02 26.83 -22.63
C GLU A 69 -25.11 26.60 -23.86
N ASP A 70 -24.93 25.33 -24.28
CA ASP A 70 -24.18 24.94 -25.45
C ASP A 70 -22.69 25.32 -25.40
N GLN A 71 -22.08 25.18 -24.20
CA GLN A 71 -20.68 25.45 -23.93
C GLN A 71 -19.95 24.20 -23.48
N LEU A 72 -18.72 23.99 -24.01
CA LEU A 72 -17.84 22.97 -23.52
C LEU A 72 -17.23 23.38 -22.16
N ALA A 73 -17.36 22.54 -21.16
CA ALA A 73 -16.81 22.76 -19.84
C ALA A 73 -15.94 21.58 -19.42
N ILE A 74 -14.76 21.85 -18.91
CA ILE A 74 -13.90 20.85 -18.27
C ILE A 74 -14.40 20.65 -16.85
N LYS A 75 -14.68 19.41 -16.47
CA LYS A 75 -15.10 19.01 -15.13
C LYS A 75 -13.93 18.65 -14.24
N GLN A 76 -12.97 17.96 -14.82
CA GLN A 76 -11.78 17.48 -14.14
C GLN A 76 -10.63 17.40 -15.13
N ALA A 77 -9.45 17.75 -14.68
CA ALA A 77 -8.18 17.47 -15.34
C ALA A 77 -7.22 16.89 -14.30
N ARG A 78 -6.57 15.80 -14.63
CA ARG A 78 -5.54 15.18 -13.81
C ARG A 78 -4.44 14.64 -14.70
N PRO A 79 -3.17 14.60 -14.25
CA PRO A 79 -2.15 13.92 -14.99
C PRO A 79 -2.59 12.48 -15.25
N TRP A 80 -2.50 12.06 -16.50
CA TRP A 80 -2.49 10.65 -16.81
C TRP A 80 -1.10 10.18 -16.41
N VAL A 81 -1.00 9.52 -15.28
CA VAL A 81 0.21 8.77 -14.95
C VAL A 81 0.21 7.63 -15.95
N SER A 82 0.76 7.89 -17.14
CA SER A 82 0.88 6.85 -18.14
C SER A 82 2.07 5.98 -17.75
N PHE A 83 1.97 4.72 -18.03
CA PHE A 83 3.05 3.75 -18.09
C PHE A 83 4.37 4.31 -18.70
N TRP A 84 4.27 5.31 -19.53
CA TRP A 84 5.38 5.94 -20.24
C TRP A 84 6.15 6.98 -19.44
N ALA A 85 5.62 7.46 -18.31
CA ALA A 85 6.35 8.39 -17.44
C ALA A 85 7.41 7.69 -16.59
N ASP A 86 7.28 6.36 -16.46
CA ASP A 86 8.21 5.50 -15.71
C ASP A 86 9.12 4.66 -16.61
N ILE A 87 9.17 4.95 -17.93
CA ILE A 87 10.16 4.33 -18.81
C ILE A 87 11.51 4.98 -18.53
N ASN A 88 12.31 4.27 -17.77
CA ASN A 88 13.66 4.70 -17.40
C ASN A 88 14.73 4.20 -18.38
N GLY A 89 14.33 3.34 -19.35
CA GLY A 89 15.23 2.75 -20.34
C GLY A 89 14.48 1.91 -21.38
N ASP A 90 15.21 1.46 -22.41
CA ASP A 90 14.73 0.50 -23.39
C ASP A 90 14.57 -0.90 -22.77
N TYR A 91 15.41 -1.22 -21.79
CA TYR A 91 15.45 -2.46 -21.02
C TYR A 91 15.40 -2.13 -19.53
N ASP A 92 14.33 -2.52 -18.86
CA ASP A 92 14.08 -2.19 -17.46
C ASP A 92 13.24 -3.29 -16.79
N LEU A 93 13.83 -4.05 -15.86
CA LEU A 93 13.16 -5.02 -15.01
C LEU A 93 13.11 -4.49 -13.59
N GLY A 94 11.92 -4.40 -13.03
CA GLY A 94 11.72 -3.98 -11.63
C GLY A 94 11.11 -5.06 -10.76
N VAL A 95 11.37 -4.99 -9.47
CA VAL A 95 10.63 -5.73 -8.46
C VAL A 95 9.41 -4.92 -8.05
N GLU A 96 8.23 -5.31 -8.53
CA GLU A 96 6.99 -4.59 -8.29
C GLU A 96 6.47 -4.80 -6.86
N ALA A 97 6.46 -6.07 -6.41
CA ALA A 97 5.96 -6.43 -5.08
C ALA A 97 6.55 -7.75 -4.58
N ILE A 98 6.68 -7.89 -3.26
CA ILE A 98 6.76 -9.18 -2.58
C ILE A 98 5.32 -9.53 -2.21
N VAL A 99 4.77 -10.57 -2.89
CA VAL A 99 3.34 -10.90 -2.86
C VAL A 99 3.01 -11.80 -1.68
N GLU A 100 3.87 -12.78 -1.40
CA GLU A 100 3.75 -13.74 -0.31
C GLU A 100 5.12 -13.99 0.34
N PRO A 101 5.15 -14.34 1.63
CA PRO A 101 4.03 -14.35 2.57
C PRO A 101 3.69 -12.93 3.07
N ILE A 102 2.50 -12.80 3.67
CA ILE A 102 2.06 -11.57 4.35
C ILE A 102 2.28 -11.67 5.85
N SER A 103 2.52 -10.54 6.52
CA SER A 103 2.65 -10.48 7.98
C SER A 103 1.40 -11.02 8.67
N SER A 104 1.58 -11.99 9.55
CA SER A 104 0.45 -12.64 10.24
C SER A 104 0.92 -13.48 11.42
N ALA A 105 -0.03 -13.85 12.31
CA ALA A 105 0.18 -14.84 13.37
C ALA A 105 0.25 -16.29 12.85
N ASP A 106 -0.13 -16.54 11.60
CA ASP A 106 -0.15 -17.89 11.00
C ASP A 106 1.16 -18.28 10.33
N LEU A 107 2.14 -17.36 10.21
CA LEU A 107 3.44 -17.68 9.61
C LEU A 107 4.09 -18.91 10.27
N GLY A 108 4.56 -19.83 9.43
CA GLY A 108 5.06 -21.15 9.82
C GLY A 108 6.51 -21.40 9.43
N THR A 109 6.86 -22.71 9.35
CA THR A 109 8.23 -23.18 9.04
C THR A 109 8.47 -23.40 7.55
N ASP A 110 7.43 -23.34 6.72
CA ASP A 110 7.48 -23.79 5.32
C ASP A 110 6.93 -22.72 4.36
N GLU A 111 7.17 -21.43 4.66
CA GLU A 111 6.68 -20.31 3.87
C GLU A 111 7.46 -20.15 2.56
N ILE A 112 6.74 -20.00 1.46
CA ILE A 112 7.33 -19.73 0.15
C ILE A 112 7.22 -18.25 -0.16
N VAL A 113 8.34 -17.63 -0.51
CA VAL A 113 8.37 -16.24 -0.95
C VAL A 113 7.97 -16.18 -2.41
N THR A 114 7.00 -15.34 -2.74
CA THR A 114 6.54 -15.05 -4.11
C THR A 114 6.68 -13.56 -4.39
N VAL A 115 7.21 -13.24 -5.55
CA VAL A 115 7.50 -11.87 -5.98
C VAL A 115 6.89 -11.58 -7.34
N SER A 116 6.38 -10.38 -7.54
CA SER A 116 5.95 -9.84 -8.84
C SER A 116 7.10 -9.07 -9.46
N ILE A 117 7.47 -9.45 -10.69
CA ILE A 117 8.51 -8.80 -11.49
C ILE A 117 7.84 -8.14 -12.68
N VAL A 118 8.12 -6.88 -12.88
CA VAL A 118 7.57 -6.07 -13.98
C VAL A 118 8.66 -5.75 -15.00
N ASN A 119 8.28 -5.70 -16.27
CA ASN A 119 9.09 -5.14 -17.32
C ASN A 119 8.59 -3.73 -17.63
N ASP A 120 9.27 -2.71 -17.09
CA ASP A 120 8.97 -1.30 -17.31
C ASP A 120 9.67 -0.73 -18.57
N GLY A 121 10.43 -1.57 -19.29
CA GLY A 121 11.11 -1.24 -20.53
C GLY A 121 10.23 -1.35 -21.79
N LEU A 122 10.83 -1.07 -22.94
CA LEU A 122 10.17 -1.09 -24.24
C LEU A 122 10.36 -2.40 -25.01
N TYR A 123 11.27 -3.24 -24.60
CA TYR A 123 11.59 -4.52 -25.23
C TYR A 123 11.34 -5.70 -24.32
N ASP A 124 11.09 -6.86 -24.94
CA ASP A 124 10.96 -8.12 -24.22
C ASP A 124 12.21 -8.41 -23.39
N MET A 125 12.03 -8.83 -22.14
CA MET A 125 13.11 -9.21 -21.23
C MET A 125 13.02 -10.70 -20.89
N SER A 126 14.15 -11.41 -20.96
CA SER A 126 14.27 -12.84 -20.62
C SER A 126 15.67 -13.14 -20.08
N ASP A 127 15.88 -14.36 -19.59
CA ASP A 127 17.19 -14.82 -19.10
C ASP A 127 17.79 -13.98 -17.97
N PHE A 128 16.97 -13.66 -16.96
CA PHE A 128 17.36 -12.88 -15.79
C PHE A 128 17.46 -13.75 -14.53
N TYR A 129 18.03 -13.18 -13.46
CA TYR A 129 18.17 -13.83 -12.17
C TYR A 129 17.33 -13.12 -11.11
N LEU A 130 16.74 -13.91 -10.20
CA LEU A 130 16.11 -13.41 -8.98
C LEU A 130 16.90 -13.89 -7.79
N GLU A 131 17.30 -12.99 -6.91
CA GLU A 131 17.98 -13.33 -5.66
C GLU A 131 17.06 -12.99 -4.47
N LEU A 132 16.88 -13.96 -3.58
CA LEU A 132 16.19 -13.80 -2.31
C LEU A 132 17.19 -13.69 -1.17
N LEU A 133 17.03 -12.63 -0.36
CA LEU A 133 17.73 -12.49 0.91
C LEU A 133 16.71 -12.45 2.05
N VAL A 134 17.06 -13.11 3.16
CA VAL A 134 16.32 -13.02 4.43
C VAL A 134 17.30 -12.57 5.51
N ASN A 135 17.00 -11.45 6.18
CA ASN A 135 17.89 -10.84 7.17
C ASN A 135 19.32 -10.65 6.64
N ASP A 136 19.43 -10.11 5.41
CA ASP A 136 20.67 -9.85 4.68
C ASP A 136 21.49 -11.12 4.32
N GLN A 137 20.93 -12.31 4.51
CA GLN A 137 21.55 -13.57 4.08
C GLN A 137 20.94 -14.02 2.76
N SER A 138 21.77 -14.23 1.73
CA SER A 138 21.34 -14.79 0.46
C SER A 138 20.87 -16.23 0.66
N ILE A 139 19.62 -16.51 0.29
CA ILE A 139 18.95 -17.80 0.46
C ILE A 139 18.96 -18.60 -0.84
N GLU A 140 18.52 -17.95 -1.92
CA GLU A 140 18.33 -18.60 -3.20
C GLU A 140 18.55 -17.63 -4.35
N THR A 141 19.09 -18.13 -5.45
CA THR A 141 19.14 -17.42 -6.73
C THR A 141 18.48 -18.29 -7.79
N LEU A 142 17.40 -17.79 -8.38
CA LEU A 142 16.69 -18.44 -9.48
C LEU A 142 17.20 -17.89 -10.81
N ASN A 143 17.32 -18.78 -11.80
CA ASN A 143 17.51 -18.40 -13.20
C ASN A 143 16.17 -18.51 -13.91
N ILE A 144 15.66 -17.40 -14.39
CA ILE A 144 14.38 -17.29 -15.08
C ILE A 144 14.64 -17.16 -16.58
N SER A 145 14.08 -18.08 -17.35
CA SER A 145 14.16 -18.09 -18.82
C SER A 145 12.86 -17.62 -19.50
N ASP A 146 11.84 -17.32 -18.70
CA ASP A 146 10.58 -16.79 -19.20
C ASP A 146 10.79 -15.39 -19.81
N THR A 147 9.93 -15.04 -20.75
CA THR A 147 9.96 -13.71 -21.36
C THR A 147 8.84 -12.87 -20.74
N ILE A 148 9.20 -11.70 -20.22
CA ILE A 148 8.25 -10.69 -19.78
C ILE A 148 8.14 -9.63 -20.86
N GLN A 149 6.94 -9.44 -21.40
CA GLN A 149 6.68 -8.45 -22.45
C GLN A 149 6.69 -7.03 -21.84
N PRO A 150 6.91 -5.98 -22.65
CA PRO A 150 6.81 -4.61 -22.20
C PRO A 150 5.52 -4.34 -21.41
N PHE A 151 5.66 -3.78 -20.20
CA PHE A 151 4.56 -3.44 -19.29
C PHE A 151 3.76 -4.64 -18.75
N GLU A 152 4.31 -5.84 -18.85
CA GLU A 152 3.79 -7.05 -18.24
C GLU A 152 4.45 -7.26 -16.88
N ALA A 153 3.68 -7.78 -15.92
CA ALA A 153 4.19 -8.26 -14.64
C ALA A 153 3.88 -9.76 -14.51
N LEU A 154 4.85 -10.53 -14.02
CA LEU A 154 4.71 -11.97 -13.76
C LEU A 154 5.18 -12.31 -12.35
N ASP A 155 4.45 -13.25 -11.73
CA ASP A 155 4.77 -13.72 -10.39
C ASP A 155 5.71 -14.92 -10.44
N TYR A 156 6.74 -14.89 -9.57
CA TYR A 156 7.71 -15.95 -9.42
C TYR A 156 7.81 -16.38 -7.96
N SER A 157 7.79 -17.69 -7.73
CA SER A 157 7.95 -18.25 -6.38
C SER A 157 9.35 -18.86 -6.24
N PHE A 158 10.02 -18.54 -5.16
CA PHE A 158 11.25 -19.19 -4.75
C PHE A 158 10.95 -20.65 -4.34
N THR A 159 11.97 -21.52 -4.39
CA THR A 159 11.77 -22.95 -4.18
C THR A 159 12.18 -23.43 -2.80
N ILE A 160 13.01 -22.65 -2.10
CA ILE A 160 13.48 -22.96 -0.76
C ILE A 160 12.54 -22.36 0.27
N PRO A 161 11.76 -23.21 1.01
CA PRO A 161 10.87 -22.69 2.05
C PRO A 161 11.66 -22.03 3.18
N GLN A 162 11.06 -21.01 3.79
CA GLN A 162 11.64 -20.23 4.86
C GLN A 162 10.89 -20.46 6.17
N ASP A 163 11.62 -20.46 7.29
CA ASP A 163 11.07 -20.57 8.63
C ASP A 163 10.85 -19.15 9.21
N PHE A 164 9.59 -18.75 9.24
CA PHE A 164 9.11 -17.50 9.85
C PHE A 164 8.25 -17.77 11.09
N SER A 165 8.37 -18.93 11.73
CA SER A 165 7.55 -19.34 12.86
C SER A 165 7.83 -18.61 14.18
N ASN A 166 9.02 -18.01 14.32
CA ASN A 166 9.36 -17.26 15.52
C ASN A 166 8.78 -15.84 15.47
N VAL A 167 8.16 -15.42 16.58
CA VAL A 167 7.63 -14.04 16.70
C VAL A 167 8.75 -13.02 16.54
N GLY A 168 8.52 -12.03 15.68
CA GLY A 168 9.47 -10.96 15.38
C GLY A 168 9.43 -10.55 13.91
N ASP A 169 10.35 -9.67 13.56
CA ASP A 169 10.45 -9.08 12.23
C ASP A 169 11.56 -9.75 11.42
N TYR A 170 11.26 -10.02 10.15
CA TYR A 170 12.18 -10.53 9.16
C TYR A 170 12.31 -9.53 8.02
N ASN A 171 13.53 -9.15 7.68
CA ASN A 171 13.79 -8.34 6.49
C ASN A 171 13.89 -9.26 5.27
N ILE A 172 12.93 -9.16 4.35
CA ILE A 172 12.95 -9.89 3.08
C ILE A 172 13.37 -8.90 2.00
N THR A 173 14.42 -9.24 1.26
CA THR A 173 14.87 -8.45 0.11
C THR A 173 14.90 -9.34 -1.12
N VAL A 174 14.35 -8.84 -2.22
CA VAL A 174 14.42 -9.49 -3.53
C VAL A 174 15.14 -8.56 -4.50
N ASN A 175 16.08 -9.10 -5.23
CA ASN A 175 16.80 -8.43 -6.29
C ASN A 175 16.47 -9.11 -7.62
N VAL A 176 16.19 -8.32 -8.66
CA VAL A 176 16.21 -8.76 -10.06
C VAL A 176 17.52 -8.32 -10.68
N ILE A 177 18.15 -9.20 -11.48
CA ILE A 177 19.48 -8.97 -12.05
C ILE A 177 19.45 -9.35 -13.52
N HIS A 178 19.66 -8.36 -14.39
CA HIS A 178 19.84 -8.55 -15.81
C HIS A 178 20.96 -7.63 -16.33
N GLN A 179 21.80 -8.12 -17.26
CA GLN A 179 23.01 -7.38 -17.68
C GLN A 179 22.70 -6.15 -18.54
N ASP A 180 21.57 -6.14 -19.23
CA ASP A 180 21.17 -5.07 -20.14
C ASP A 180 20.16 -4.12 -19.49
N ASP A 181 19.87 -4.28 -18.19
CA ASP A 181 18.99 -3.40 -17.43
C ASP A 181 19.61 -2.00 -17.32
N GLU A 182 18.86 -1.00 -17.73
CA GLU A 182 19.32 0.39 -17.82
C GLU A 182 18.90 1.23 -16.61
N TYR A 183 18.00 0.69 -15.75
CA TYR A 183 17.50 1.41 -14.58
C TYR A 183 17.52 0.56 -13.30
N GLU A 184 18.66 0.58 -12.63
CA GLU A 184 18.91 -0.27 -11.45
C GLU A 184 18.15 0.17 -10.16
N ASN A 185 17.44 1.30 -10.17
CA ASN A 185 16.82 1.84 -8.94
C ASN A 185 15.57 1.07 -8.49
N ASN A 186 14.90 0.32 -9.38
CA ASN A 186 13.75 -0.53 -9.10
C ASN A 186 14.11 -2.03 -9.03
N ASN A 187 15.39 -2.39 -9.21
CA ASN A 187 15.85 -3.77 -9.23
C ASN A 187 15.86 -4.44 -7.86
N SER A 188 15.60 -3.72 -6.80
CA SER A 188 15.62 -4.24 -5.43
C SER A 188 14.43 -3.73 -4.64
N LEU A 189 13.73 -4.65 -3.97
CA LEU A 189 12.65 -4.34 -3.04
C LEU A 189 12.89 -5.04 -1.71
N SER A 190 12.74 -4.29 -0.61
CA SER A 190 12.79 -4.84 0.75
C SER A 190 11.46 -4.65 1.46
N LEU A 191 11.04 -5.68 2.18
CA LEU A 191 9.82 -5.72 2.99
C LEU A 191 10.14 -6.21 4.40
N ILE A 192 9.56 -5.61 5.41
CA ILE A 192 9.54 -6.18 6.76
C ILE A 192 8.32 -7.09 6.87
N LEU A 193 8.57 -8.39 7.01
CA LEU A 193 7.58 -9.41 7.31
C LEU A 193 7.54 -9.62 8.82
N SER A 194 6.39 -9.44 9.46
CA SER A 194 6.23 -9.58 10.90
C SER A 194 5.41 -10.82 11.24
N LYS A 195 6.03 -11.73 12.01
CA LYS A 195 5.31 -12.79 12.72
C LYS A 195 4.77 -12.24 14.02
N THR A 196 3.47 -12.14 14.14
CA THR A 196 2.76 -11.63 15.32
C THR A 196 2.27 -12.76 16.22
N LEU A 197 1.74 -12.43 17.38
CA LEU A 197 0.96 -13.36 18.17
C LEU A 197 -0.51 -13.30 17.75
N GLU A 198 -1.21 -14.42 17.86
CA GLU A 198 -2.65 -14.47 17.60
C GLU A 198 -3.41 -13.57 18.58
N LEU A 199 -3.03 -13.67 19.85
CA LEU A 199 -3.56 -12.83 20.93
C LEU A 199 -2.39 -12.13 21.63
N ASP A 200 -2.38 -10.81 21.62
CA ASP A 200 -1.38 -9.99 22.31
C ASP A 200 -2.02 -8.68 22.77
N GLY A 201 -2.23 -8.58 24.06
CA GLY A 201 -2.80 -7.40 24.69
C GLY A 201 -1.79 -6.72 25.59
N ALA A 202 -1.77 -5.39 25.55
CA ALA A 202 -1.01 -4.58 26.49
C ALA A 202 -1.94 -3.62 27.24
N ILE A 203 -1.59 -3.29 28.49
CA ILE A 203 -2.33 -2.35 29.30
C ILE A 203 -1.42 -1.24 29.83
N SER A 204 -1.87 0.01 29.75
CA SER A 204 -1.20 1.17 30.32
C SER A 204 -2.15 1.97 31.21
N ILE A 205 -1.65 2.50 32.33
CA ILE A 205 -2.42 3.38 33.20
C ILE A 205 -2.30 4.80 32.68
N GLU A 206 -3.45 5.43 32.39
CA GLU A 206 -3.51 6.83 31.96
C GLU A 206 -3.78 7.80 33.12
N GLU A 207 -4.69 7.42 34.01
CA GLU A 207 -5.11 8.28 35.11
C GLU A 207 -5.52 7.48 36.31
N VAL A 208 -5.21 7.99 37.52
CA VAL A 208 -5.64 7.44 38.79
C VAL A 208 -6.38 8.51 39.59
N ASN A 209 -7.64 8.27 39.85
CA ASN A 209 -8.51 9.19 40.58
C ASN A 209 -8.93 8.62 41.95
N VAL A 210 -8.79 9.40 43.01
CA VAL A 210 -9.32 9.06 44.31
C VAL A 210 -10.74 9.59 44.44
N VAL A 211 -11.71 8.70 44.47
CA VAL A 211 -13.12 9.03 44.64
C VAL A 211 -13.52 8.95 46.12
N CYS A 212 -14.62 9.57 46.49
CA CYS A 212 -15.11 9.55 47.90
C CYS A 212 -15.27 8.13 48.47
N ASN A 213 -14.93 7.93 49.75
CA ASN A 213 -14.97 6.67 50.46
C ASN A 213 -13.86 5.65 50.13
N ASP A 214 -12.64 6.11 49.96
CA ASP A 214 -11.45 5.28 49.75
C ASP A 214 -11.50 4.36 48.51
N VAL A 215 -12.33 4.71 47.51
CA VAL A 215 -12.35 4.06 46.21
C VAL A 215 -11.37 4.78 45.26
N ILE A 216 -10.52 3.99 44.64
CA ILE A 216 -9.66 4.48 43.54
C ILE A 216 -10.25 4.03 42.21
N GLU A 217 -10.43 4.97 41.32
CA GLU A 217 -10.73 4.70 39.92
C GLU A 217 -9.46 4.84 39.10
N ILE A 218 -9.17 3.83 38.26
CA ILE A 218 -8.04 3.78 37.38
C ILE A 218 -8.56 3.75 35.95
N ASN A 219 -8.24 4.78 35.19
CA ASN A 219 -8.45 4.77 33.76
C ASN A 219 -7.20 4.20 33.08
N ALA A 220 -7.39 3.11 32.36
CA ALA A 220 -6.34 2.41 31.65
C ALA A 220 -6.68 2.23 30.17
N ILE A 221 -5.67 2.25 29.32
CA ILE A 221 -5.80 1.93 27.90
C ILE A 221 -5.32 0.51 27.67
N ILE A 222 -6.17 -0.28 27.01
CA ILE A 222 -5.84 -1.61 26.51
C ILE A 222 -5.52 -1.44 25.01
N THR A 223 -4.39 -1.97 24.58
CA THR A 223 -3.96 -1.98 23.19
C THR A 223 -3.88 -3.42 22.70
N ASN A 224 -4.38 -3.70 21.52
CA ASN A 224 -4.25 -5.00 20.87
C ASN A 224 -3.08 -4.97 19.88
N HIS A 225 -2.07 -5.80 20.11
CA HIS A 225 -0.93 -6.03 19.21
C HIS A 225 -1.04 -7.38 18.48
N GLY A 226 -2.04 -8.22 18.84
CA GLY A 226 -2.29 -9.51 18.21
C GLY A 226 -3.24 -9.40 17.02
N ASP A 227 -3.17 -10.36 16.09
CA ASP A 227 -3.96 -10.34 14.84
C ASP A 227 -5.47 -10.55 15.07
N THR A 228 -5.83 -11.19 16.19
CA THR A 228 -7.23 -11.45 16.52
C THR A 228 -7.82 -10.32 17.36
N THR A 229 -9.07 -9.93 17.03
CA THR A 229 -9.79 -8.93 17.84
C THR A 229 -9.95 -9.38 19.28
N LEU A 230 -9.49 -8.57 20.25
CA LEU A 230 -9.73 -8.81 21.67
C LEU A 230 -11.20 -8.52 22.00
N THR A 231 -11.89 -9.51 22.50
CA THR A 231 -13.31 -9.40 22.88
C THR A 231 -13.54 -9.41 24.40
N GLU A 232 -12.58 -9.96 25.13
CA GLU A 232 -12.57 -10.01 26.59
C GLU A 232 -11.12 -9.99 27.08
N VAL A 233 -10.86 -9.27 28.15
CA VAL A 233 -9.55 -9.25 28.82
C VAL A 233 -9.77 -9.44 30.32
N GLU A 234 -8.91 -10.24 30.96
CA GLU A 234 -8.85 -10.36 32.42
C GLU A 234 -7.68 -9.51 32.92
N ILE A 235 -7.99 -8.54 33.77
CA ILE A 235 -7.02 -7.57 34.28
C ILE A 235 -6.72 -7.88 35.75
N GLU A 236 -5.50 -8.34 36.02
CA GLU A 236 -5.01 -8.51 37.38
C GLU A 236 -4.57 -7.17 37.95
N LYS A 237 -5.02 -6.87 39.18
CA LYS A 237 -4.64 -5.66 39.93
C LYS A 237 -3.70 -6.03 41.05
N THR A 238 -2.57 -5.32 41.16
CA THR A 238 -1.65 -5.50 42.29
C THR A 238 -1.34 -4.18 42.99
N ILE A 239 -1.15 -4.23 44.30
CA ILE A 239 -0.68 -3.10 45.11
C ILE A 239 0.61 -3.52 45.82
N ASN A 240 1.68 -2.76 45.62
CA ASN A 240 3.00 -3.06 46.20
C ASN A 240 3.44 -4.51 45.95
N GLY A 241 3.12 -5.04 44.74
CA GLY A 241 3.46 -6.40 44.32
C GLY A 241 2.52 -7.50 44.90
N THR A 242 1.47 -7.15 45.64
CA THR A 242 0.49 -8.10 46.15
C THR A 242 -0.78 -8.02 45.32
N SER A 243 -1.25 -9.16 44.77
CA SER A 243 -2.49 -9.23 44.00
C SER A 243 -3.69 -8.92 44.91
N ILE A 244 -4.58 -8.06 44.41
CA ILE A 244 -5.85 -7.68 45.07
C ILE A 244 -7.05 -8.20 44.26
N GLY A 245 -6.81 -9.03 43.26
CA GLY A 245 -7.81 -9.70 42.42
C GLY A 245 -7.80 -9.26 40.98
N SER A 246 -8.56 -10.00 40.19
CA SER A 246 -8.73 -9.75 38.74
C SER A 246 -10.13 -9.23 38.42
N GLU A 247 -10.26 -8.56 37.31
CA GLU A 247 -11.53 -8.05 36.77
C GLU A 247 -11.57 -8.30 35.24
N SER A 248 -12.64 -8.98 34.79
CA SER A 248 -12.87 -9.17 33.37
C SER A 248 -13.56 -7.94 32.75
N LYS A 249 -13.09 -7.51 31.59
CA LYS A 249 -13.71 -6.47 30.78
C LYS A 249 -14.06 -7.03 29.41
N SER A 250 -15.32 -6.85 29.02
CA SER A 250 -15.71 -6.99 27.62
C SER A 250 -15.21 -5.79 26.84
N VAL A 251 -14.49 -6.04 25.77
CA VAL A 251 -13.91 -5.03 24.87
C VAL A 251 -14.17 -5.43 23.43
N ASN A 252 -13.87 -4.57 22.47
CA ASN A 252 -13.90 -4.90 21.04
C ASN A 252 -12.74 -4.18 20.32
N ILE A 253 -11.53 -4.68 20.56
CA ILE A 253 -10.30 -4.01 20.12
C ILE A 253 -9.71 -4.79 18.93
N PRO A 254 -9.87 -4.29 17.69
CA PRO A 254 -9.23 -4.89 16.52
C PRO A 254 -7.71 -4.73 16.57
N TYR A 255 -6.99 -5.42 15.67
CA TYR A 255 -5.56 -5.26 15.51
C TYR A 255 -5.15 -3.77 15.47
N THR A 256 -4.10 -3.40 16.19
CA THR A 256 -3.63 -2.02 16.42
C THR A 256 -4.65 -1.08 17.08
N GLY A 257 -5.81 -1.59 17.46
CA GLY A 257 -6.84 -0.80 18.14
C GLY A 257 -6.53 -0.57 19.61
N GLN A 258 -7.24 0.40 20.19
CA GLN A 258 -7.15 0.75 21.60
C GLN A 258 -8.53 1.01 22.19
N GLU A 259 -8.72 0.69 23.45
CA GLU A 259 -9.94 1.00 24.19
C GLU A 259 -9.60 1.41 25.64
N MET A 260 -10.27 2.46 26.11
CA MET A 260 -10.13 2.92 27.48
C MET A 260 -11.10 2.15 28.39
N VAL A 261 -10.60 1.60 29.48
CA VAL A 261 -11.39 0.94 30.51
C VAL A 261 -11.20 1.63 31.85
N THR A 262 -12.27 1.63 32.67
CA THR A 262 -12.20 2.11 34.06
C THR A 262 -12.27 0.92 34.98
N LEU A 263 -11.34 0.84 35.92
CA LEU A 263 -11.20 -0.17 36.94
C LEU A 263 -11.40 0.48 38.32
N SER A 264 -12.01 -0.27 39.25
CA SER A 264 -12.18 0.20 40.62
C SER A 264 -11.33 -0.64 41.58
N VAL A 265 -10.76 0.02 42.56
CA VAL A 265 -10.04 -0.60 43.69
C VAL A 265 -10.66 -0.14 44.99
N ASP A 266 -11.39 -1.04 45.65
CA ASP A 266 -11.98 -0.81 46.96
C ASP A 266 -10.96 -1.23 48.03
N GLN A 267 -10.16 -0.30 48.51
CA GLN A 267 -9.22 -0.58 49.59
C GLN A 267 -9.07 0.63 50.51
N ASN A 268 -8.97 0.35 51.80
CA ASN A 268 -8.62 1.34 52.81
C ASN A 268 -7.11 1.63 52.70
N ILE A 269 -6.77 2.54 51.77
CA ILE A 269 -5.40 2.78 51.38
C ILE A 269 -4.81 3.89 52.25
N GLN A 270 -4.17 3.48 53.36
CA GLN A 270 -3.43 4.42 54.19
C GLN A 270 -2.00 4.70 53.71
N GLU A 271 -1.38 3.73 53.04
CA GLU A 271 -0.06 3.89 52.40
C GLU A 271 0.07 2.95 51.18
N PHE A 272 0.04 3.45 49.97
CA PHE A 272 0.49 2.70 48.81
C PHE A 272 1.49 3.49 47.96
N ASN A 273 2.46 2.80 47.42
CA ASN A 273 3.51 3.38 46.63
C ASN A 273 3.42 2.99 45.16
N GLN A 274 2.73 1.93 44.80
CA GLN A 274 2.70 1.40 43.44
C GLN A 274 1.43 0.59 43.17
N ILE A 275 0.77 0.90 42.03
CA ILE A 275 -0.29 0.07 41.45
C ILE A 275 0.25 -0.49 40.13
N THR A 276 0.04 -1.79 39.88
CA THR A 276 0.38 -2.42 38.61
C THR A 276 -0.84 -3.16 38.07
N LEU A 277 -1.06 -3.07 36.80
CA LEU A 277 -2.07 -3.81 36.05
C LEU A 277 -1.35 -4.78 35.09
N ASN A 278 -1.86 -6.00 35.02
CA ASN A 278 -1.42 -7.02 34.08
C ASN A 278 -2.63 -7.58 33.33
N ILE A 279 -2.48 -7.96 32.09
CA ILE A 279 -3.51 -8.62 31.28
C ILE A 279 -2.96 -9.91 30.67
#